data_5d5b9afd923446c938cf32f9f3e64d01
#
_entry.id   5d5b9afd923446c938cf32f9f3e64d01
#
_cell.length_a   1.000
_cell.length_b   1.000
_cell.length_c   1.000
_cell.angle_alpha   90.00
_cell.angle_beta   90.00
_cell.angle_gamma   90.00
#
_symmetry.space_group_name_H-M   'P 1'
#
loop_
_entity.id
_entity.type
_entity.pdbx_description
1 polymer ?
#
loop_
_entity_poly.entity_id
_entity_poly.type
_entity_poly.pdbx_seq_one_letter_code
_entity_poly.pdbx_strand_id
1 'polypeptide(L)'
;MAKKVDKEQRQAELLETAVAVFAERGYQATTMDEIAERAGVSKGMLYIYFKNKEALFGAVFRWFGKMTEEMMQRAIEGAEGEVEQIRRIAATWAQVAIQQREFVPLFLDFWAAASLRGMRNDYAEDLAVMYDEYRTMIAGIIEQGKSKGVFRADADAQAIAYLLVGGMDGIFIQAWLSQPDNLDRLIIRATELLLDGIRR
;
A
#
# COMPACT_ATOMS: atom_id res chain seq x y z
N MET A 1 21.20 4.13 -20.97
CA MET A 1 19.91 4.57 -20.37
C MET A 1 18.70 3.85 -20.96
N ALA A 2 18.47 3.84 -22.27
CA ALA A 2 17.28 3.21 -22.88
C ALA A 2 17.04 1.72 -22.48
N LYS A 3 18.07 0.90 -22.46
CA LYS A 3 17.97 -0.54 -22.11
C LYS A 3 17.59 -0.83 -20.66
N LYS A 4 17.86 0.12 -19.71
CA LYS A 4 17.48 0.00 -18.30
C LYS A 4 16.02 0.38 -18.11
N VAL A 5 15.58 1.44 -18.77
CA VAL A 5 14.17 1.90 -18.76
C VAL A 5 13.25 0.82 -19.34
N ASP A 6 13.63 0.17 -20.44
CA ASP A 6 12.89 -0.93 -21.06
C ASP A 6 12.76 -2.13 -20.12
N LYS A 7 13.80 -2.45 -19.33
CA LYS A 7 13.77 -3.54 -18.37
C LYS A 7 12.85 -3.25 -17.17
N GLU A 8 12.89 -2.03 -16.64
CA GLU A 8 12.04 -1.60 -15.52
C GLU A 8 10.57 -1.55 -15.94
N GLN A 9 10.29 -1.03 -17.13
CA GLN A 9 8.93 -1.00 -17.69
C GLN A 9 8.40 -2.42 -17.91
N ARG A 10 9.20 -3.31 -18.48
CA ARG A 10 8.81 -4.71 -18.68
C ARG A 10 8.55 -5.43 -17.37
N GLN A 11 9.35 -5.15 -16.35
CA GLN A 11 9.13 -5.72 -15.02
C GLN A 11 7.80 -5.24 -14.42
N ALA A 12 7.45 -3.95 -14.57
CA ALA A 12 6.18 -3.42 -14.10
C ALA A 12 4.98 -4.09 -14.82
N GLU A 13 5.03 -4.25 -16.14
CA GLU A 13 4.00 -4.95 -16.91
C GLU A 13 3.79 -6.41 -16.43
N LEU A 14 4.87 -7.11 -16.10
CA LEU A 14 4.81 -8.47 -15.55
C LEU A 14 4.19 -8.49 -14.16
N LEU A 15 4.50 -7.49 -13.32
CA LEU A 15 3.93 -7.36 -11.98
C LEU A 15 2.43 -7.05 -12.04
N GLU A 16 2.00 -6.13 -12.90
CA GLU A 16 0.57 -5.83 -13.14
C GLU A 16 -0.20 -7.08 -13.57
N THR A 17 0.36 -7.85 -14.51
CA THR A 17 -0.25 -9.11 -14.94
C THR A 17 -0.31 -10.13 -13.81
N ALA A 18 0.76 -10.27 -13.02
CA ALA A 18 0.81 -11.19 -11.89
C ALA A 18 -0.23 -10.84 -10.84
N VAL A 19 -0.41 -9.55 -10.56
CA VAL A 19 -1.46 -9.04 -9.69
C VAL A 19 -2.85 -9.52 -10.13
N ALA A 20 -3.20 -9.30 -11.39
CA ALA A 20 -4.51 -9.70 -11.92
C ALA A 20 -4.74 -11.21 -11.78
N VAL A 21 -3.73 -12.02 -12.10
CA VAL A 21 -3.84 -13.49 -11.99
C VAL A 21 -3.96 -13.95 -10.54
N PHE A 22 -3.16 -13.36 -9.62
CA PHE A 22 -3.25 -13.66 -8.19
C PHE A 22 -4.59 -13.22 -7.59
N ALA A 23 -5.13 -12.07 -7.98
CA ALA A 23 -6.43 -11.58 -7.51
C ALA A 23 -7.59 -12.48 -7.97
N GLU A 24 -7.53 -12.99 -9.22
CA GLU A 24 -8.56 -13.87 -9.79
C GLU A 24 -8.55 -15.28 -9.15
N ARG A 25 -7.37 -15.84 -8.86
CA ARG A 25 -7.20 -17.27 -8.50
C ARG A 25 -6.70 -17.52 -7.08
N GLY A 26 -6.20 -16.48 -6.41
CA GLY A 26 -5.46 -16.59 -5.17
C GLY A 26 -4.01 -17.06 -5.38
N TYR A 27 -3.16 -16.82 -4.39
CA TYR A 27 -1.74 -17.18 -4.47
C TYR A 27 -1.51 -18.69 -4.68
N GLN A 28 -2.24 -19.54 -3.95
CA GLN A 28 -1.99 -20.98 -3.95
C GLN A 28 -2.25 -21.64 -5.32
N ALA A 29 -3.37 -21.29 -5.95
CA ALA A 29 -3.80 -21.89 -7.21
C ALA A 29 -3.06 -21.34 -8.44
N THR A 30 -2.39 -20.18 -8.33
CA THR A 30 -1.67 -19.55 -9.43
C THR A 30 -0.34 -20.24 -9.71
N THR A 31 0.01 -20.39 -10.99
CA THR A 31 1.30 -20.92 -11.47
C THR A 31 2.09 -19.89 -12.26
N MET A 32 3.42 -20.04 -12.31
CA MET A 32 4.29 -19.20 -13.14
C MET A 32 3.97 -19.30 -14.63
N ASP A 33 3.50 -20.47 -15.07
CA ASP A 33 3.14 -20.73 -16.48
C ASP A 33 1.90 -19.92 -16.89
N GLU A 34 0.88 -19.88 -16.06
CA GLU A 34 -0.32 -19.07 -16.29
C GLU A 34 -0.02 -17.57 -16.34
N ILE A 35 0.86 -17.09 -15.45
CA ILE A 35 1.29 -15.69 -15.46
C ILE A 35 2.05 -15.38 -16.75
N ALA A 36 2.97 -16.25 -17.19
CA ALA A 36 3.71 -16.06 -18.43
C ALA A 36 2.78 -16.04 -19.65
N GLU A 37 1.81 -16.96 -19.72
CA GLU A 37 0.80 -17.03 -20.77
C GLU A 37 -0.05 -15.74 -20.81
N ARG A 38 -0.55 -15.30 -19.65
CA ARG A 38 -1.37 -14.09 -19.54
C ARG A 38 -0.58 -12.83 -19.90
N ALA A 39 0.71 -12.78 -19.57
CA ALA A 39 1.61 -11.66 -19.91
C ALA A 39 2.08 -11.71 -21.38
N GLY A 40 1.74 -12.76 -22.14
CA GLY A 40 2.19 -12.93 -23.52
C GLY A 40 3.71 -13.12 -23.67
N VAL A 41 4.37 -13.69 -22.63
CA VAL A 41 5.82 -13.93 -22.63
C VAL A 41 6.12 -15.43 -22.52
N SER A 42 7.33 -15.82 -22.92
CA SER A 42 7.79 -17.19 -22.66
C SER A 42 8.03 -17.41 -21.17
N LYS A 43 7.83 -18.64 -20.68
CA LYS A 43 8.20 -19.05 -19.30
C LYS A 43 9.64 -18.65 -18.95
N GLY A 44 10.60 -18.87 -19.86
CA GLY A 44 11.99 -18.49 -19.66
C GLY A 44 12.16 -16.98 -19.45
N MET A 45 11.38 -16.15 -20.14
CA MET A 45 11.40 -14.70 -19.97
C MET A 45 10.94 -14.31 -18.54
N LEU A 46 9.87 -14.91 -18.03
CA LEU A 46 9.39 -14.63 -16.67
C LEU A 46 10.44 -15.03 -15.61
N TYR A 47 11.10 -16.19 -15.81
CA TYR A 47 12.15 -16.65 -14.89
C TYR A 47 13.44 -15.81 -14.92
N ILE A 48 13.68 -14.99 -15.96
CA ILE A 48 14.76 -14.00 -15.98
C ILE A 48 14.52 -12.89 -14.93
N TYR A 49 13.25 -12.54 -14.68
CA TYR A 49 12.86 -11.48 -13.74
C TYR A 49 12.59 -12.02 -12.34
N PHE A 50 11.99 -13.21 -12.23
CA PHE A 50 11.54 -13.75 -10.95
C PHE A 50 11.91 -15.23 -10.83
N LYS A 51 12.74 -15.55 -9.85
CA LYS A 51 13.31 -16.90 -9.64
C LYS A 51 12.22 -17.98 -9.46
N ASN A 52 11.13 -17.65 -8.81
CA ASN A 52 10.01 -18.53 -8.48
C ASN A 52 8.76 -17.71 -8.16
N LYS A 53 7.64 -18.40 -7.89
CA LYS A 53 6.35 -17.76 -7.56
C LYS A 53 6.43 -16.92 -6.28
N GLU A 54 7.16 -17.38 -5.29
CA GLU A 54 7.38 -16.66 -4.02
C GLU A 54 8.11 -15.33 -4.24
N ALA A 55 9.16 -15.33 -5.05
CA ALA A 55 9.89 -14.12 -5.39
C ALA A 55 9.05 -13.13 -6.20
N LEU A 56 8.21 -13.62 -7.11
CA LEU A 56 7.25 -12.81 -7.85
C LEU A 56 6.18 -12.22 -6.93
N PHE A 57 5.65 -13.02 -6.01
CA PHE A 57 4.63 -12.58 -5.07
C PHE A 57 5.14 -11.47 -4.13
N GLY A 58 6.34 -11.64 -3.56
CA GLY A 58 7.00 -10.59 -2.79
C GLY A 58 7.28 -9.32 -3.62
N ALA A 59 7.67 -9.50 -4.89
CA ALA A 59 7.90 -8.35 -5.79
C ALA A 59 6.62 -7.59 -6.12
N VAL A 60 5.48 -8.27 -6.27
CA VAL A 60 4.15 -7.67 -6.43
C VAL A 60 3.83 -6.79 -5.23
N PHE A 61 4.06 -7.31 -4.02
CA PHE A 61 3.75 -6.58 -2.80
C PHE A 61 4.61 -5.32 -2.63
N ARG A 62 5.92 -5.44 -2.82
CA ARG A 62 6.84 -4.27 -2.79
C ARG A 62 6.49 -3.23 -3.84
N TRP A 63 6.16 -3.68 -5.05
CA TRP A 63 5.73 -2.78 -6.13
C TRP A 63 4.45 -2.02 -5.77
N PHE A 64 3.46 -2.71 -5.21
CA PHE A 64 2.21 -2.09 -4.74
C PHE A 64 2.47 -1.08 -3.61
N GLY A 65 3.27 -1.43 -2.61
CA GLY A 65 3.64 -0.53 -1.51
C GLY A 65 4.31 0.74 -2.02
N LYS A 66 5.30 0.60 -2.90
CA LYS A 66 5.99 1.73 -3.51
C LYS A 66 5.07 2.61 -4.36
N MET A 67 4.21 2.01 -5.17
CA MET A 67 3.23 2.75 -5.96
C MET A 67 2.29 3.57 -5.07
N THR A 68 1.82 2.99 -3.98
CA THR A 68 0.95 3.68 -3.02
C THR A 68 1.68 4.81 -2.30
N GLU A 69 2.93 4.60 -1.89
CA GLU A 69 3.78 5.64 -1.30
C GLU A 69 3.98 6.82 -2.27
N GLU A 70 4.34 6.55 -3.53
CA GLU A 70 4.49 7.57 -4.56
C GLU A 70 3.19 8.34 -4.83
N MET A 71 2.03 7.66 -4.76
CA MET A 71 0.72 8.32 -4.87
C MET A 71 0.48 9.28 -3.71
N MET A 72 0.80 8.87 -2.47
CA MET A 72 0.67 9.73 -1.29
C MET A 72 1.62 10.92 -1.34
N GLN A 73 2.88 10.70 -1.73
CA GLN A 73 3.86 11.77 -1.89
C GLN A 73 3.40 12.82 -2.92
N ARG A 74 2.92 12.39 -4.09
CA ARG A 74 2.35 13.29 -5.10
C ARG A 74 1.10 14.02 -4.59
N ALA A 75 0.25 13.35 -3.84
CA ALA A 75 -0.97 13.97 -3.29
C ALA A 75 -0.68 15.13 -2.34
N ILE A 76 0.40 15.06 -1.57
CA ILE A 76 0.78 16.13 -0.64
C ILE A 76 1.58 17.26 -1.31
N GLU A 77 2.06 17.09 -2.53
CA GLU A 77 2.73 18.16 -3.27
C GLU A 77 1.81 19.36 -3.45
N GLY A 78 2.30 20.55 -3.12
CA GLY A 78 1.51 21.79 -3.19
C GLY A 78 0.33 21.88 -2.21
N ALA A 79 0.26 21.00 -1.19
CA ALA A 79 -0.75 21.11 -0.15
C ALA A 79 -0.46 22.34 0.76
N GLU A 80 -1.50 23.12 1.04
CA GLU A 80 -1.40 24.29 1.92
C GLU A 80 -1.47 23.88 3.41
N GLY A 81 -0.35 23.44 3.94
CA GLY A 81 -0.18 23.09 5.35
C GLY A 81 -0.47 21.62 5.71
N GLU A 82 -0.12 21.28 6.93
CA GLU A 82 -0.05 19.89 7.41
C GLU A 82 -1.42 19.22 7.52
N VAL A 83 -2.45 20.00 7.86
CA VAL A 83 -3.84 19.51 7.91
C VAL A 83 -4.28 19.02 6.53
N GLU A 84 -4.00 19.83 5.49
CA GLU A 84 -4.36 19.48 4.12
C GLU A 84 -3.52 18.30 3.61
N GLN A 85 -2.27 18.18 4.01
CA GLN A 85 -1.46 17.01 3.68
C GLN A 85 -2.07 15.70 4.21
N ILE A 86 -2.48 15.68 5.48
CA ILE A 86 -3.15 14.49 6.07
C ILE A 86 -4.48 14.20 5.37
N ARG A 87 -5.28 15.22 5.03
CA ARG A 87 -6.52 15.05 4.26
C ARG A 87 -6.29 14.41 2.91
N ARG A 88 -5.27 14.86 2.18
CA ARG A 88 -4.93 14.32 0.86
C ARG A 88 -4.42 12.90 0.93
N ILE A 89 -3.63 12.55 1.95
CA ILE A 89 -3.24 11.16 2.21
C ILE A 89 -4.49 10.29 2.44
N ALA A 90 -5.40 10.73 3.30
CA ALA A 90 -6.63 9.99 3.59
C ALA A 90 -7.53 9.84 2.34
N ALA A 91 -7.64 10.89 1.52
CA ALA A 91 -8.38 10.83 0.26
C ALA A 91 -7.72 9.86 -0.75
N THR A 92 -6.40 9.84 -0.83
CA THR A 92 -5.65 8.89 -1.66
C THR A 92 -5.90 7.46 -1.19
N TRP A 93 -5.86 7.18 0.10
CA TRP A 93 -6.20 5.87 0.65
C TRP A 93 -7.65 5.46 0.36
N ALA A 94 -8.60 6.39 0.50
CA ALA A 94 -9.99 6.13 0.15
C ALA A 94 -10.12 5.72 -1.33
N GLN A 95 -9.43 6.42 -2.21
CA GLN A 95 -9.41 6.12 -3.63
C GLN A 95 -8.79 4.74 -3.92
N VAL A 96 -7.66 4.41 -3.29
CA VAL A 96 -7.03 3.10 -3.40
C VAL A 96 -7.97 2.00 -2.89
N ALA A 97 -8.63 2.22 -1.74
CA ALA A 97 -9.58 1.26 -1.16
C ALA A 97 -10.76 0.93 -2.09
N ILE A 98 -11.25 1.94 -2.80
CA ILE A 98 -12.38 1.78 -3.73
C ILE A 98 -11.94 1.11 -5.03
N GLN A 99 -10.83 1.59 -5.61
CA GLN A 99 -10.38 1.15 -6.92
C GLN A 99 -9.64 -0.20 -6.88
N GLN A 100 -8.98 -0.51 -5.77
CA GLN A 100 -8.11 -1.67 -5.61
C GLN A 100 -8.67 -2.70 -4.62
N ARG A 101 -9.99 -2.69 -4.37
CA ARG A 101 -10.62 -3.61 -3.41
C ARG A 101 -10.38 -5.10 -3.75
N GLU A 102 -10.16 -5.42 -5.02
CA GLU A 102 -9.82 -6.77 -5.48
C GLU A 102 -8.43 -7.23 -4.98
N PHE A 103 -7.62 -6.29 -4.50
CA PHE A 103 -6.33 -6.55 -3.89
C PHE A 103 -6.42 -7.05 -2.44
N VAL A 104 -7.54 -6.84 -1.76
CA VAL A 104 -7.66 -7.21 -0.34
C VAL A 104 -7.40 -8.71 -0.09
N PRO A 105 -7.95 -9.66 -0.88
CA PRO A 105 -7.62 -11.08 -0.73
C PRO A 105 -6.13 -11.36 -0.91
N LEU A 106 -5.49 -10.72 -1.88
CA LEU A 106 -4.06 -10.85 -2.13
C LEU A 106 -3.21 -10.30 -0.98
N PHE A 107 -3.64 -9.18 -0.41
CA PHE A 107 -3.02 -8.58 0.78
C PHE A 107 -3.13 -9.49 2.00
N LEU A 108 -4.30 -10.12 2.19
CA LEU A 108 -4.51 -11.12 3.26
C LEU A 108 -3.66 -12.37 3.05
N ASP A 109 -3.51 -12.85 1.81
CA ASP A 109 -2.61 -13.95 1.46
C ASP A 109 -1.15 -13.59 1.80
N PHE A 110 -0.74 -12.35 1.55
CA PHE A 110 0.60 -11.86 1.89
C PHE A 110 0.83 -11.80 3.41
N TRP A 111 -0.15 -11.29 4.16
CA TRP A 111 -0.13 -11.27 5.62
C TRP A 111 -0.07 -12.69 6.21
N ALA A 112 -0.86 -13.60 5.67
CA ALA A 112 -0.82 -14.99 6.07
C ALA A 112 0.57 -15.61 5.81
N ALA A 113 1.15 -15.38 4.62
CA ALA A 113 2.49 -15.82 4.29
C ALA A 113 3.56 -15.24 5.23
N ALA A 114 3.48 -13.95 5.55
CA ALA A 114 4.38 -13.29 6.49
C ALA A 114 4.29 -13.84 7.92
N SER A 115 3.13 -14.41 8.31
CA SER A 115 2.92 -15.03 9.62
C SER A 115 3.47 -16.46 9.74
N LEU A 116 3.74 -17.14 8.62
CA LEU A 116 4.21 -18.51 8.60
C LEU A 116 5.70 -18.61 8.97
N ARG A 117 6.03 -19.61 9.83
CA ARG A 117 7.42 -19.89 10.18
C ARG A 117 8.18 -20.40 8.95
N GLY A 118 9.30 -19.76 8.61
CA GLY A 118 10.15 -20.12 7.46
C GLY A 118 10.02 -19.19 6.27
N MET A 119 8.86 -18.54 6.03
CA MET A 119 8.69 -17.46 5.05
C MET A 119 8.70 -16.08 5.71
N ARG A 120 8.74 -16.06 7.04
CA ARG A 120 8.62 -14.86 7.87
C ARG A 120 9.71 -13.79 7.61
N ASN A 121 10.91 -14.20 7.17
CA ASN A 121 12.02 -13.26 7.06
C ASN A 121 11.81 -12.28 5.90
N ASP A 122 11.47 -12.76 4.70
CA ASP A 122 11.36 -11.90 3.52
C ASP A 122 10.03 -11.09 3.53
N TYR A 123 8.89 -11.74 3.71
CA TYR A 123 7.60 -11.06 3.65
C TYR A 123 7.29 -10.22 4.89
N ALA A 124 7.67 -10.67 6.07
CA ALA A 124 7.50 -9.89 7.30
C ALA A 124 8.40 -8.66 7.31
N GLU A 125 9.61 -8.75 6.74
CA GLU A 125 10.51 -7.62 6.56
C GLU A 125 9.94 -6.62 5.54
N ASP A 126 9.45 -7.07 4.39
CA ASP A 126 8.80 -6.24 3.39
C ASP A 126 7.60 -5.46 3.98
N LEU A 127 6.75 -6.13 4.77
CA LEU A 127 5.63 -5.49 5.49
C LEU A 127 6.12 -4.45 6.51
N ALA A 128 7.15 -4.80 7.30
CA ALA A 128 7.67 -3.91 8.32
C ALA A 128 8.25 -2.64 7.69
N VAL A 129 9.00 -2.77 6.58
CA VAL A 129 9.55 -1.63 5.83
C VAL A 129 8.44 -0.74 5.30
N MET A 130 7.45 -1.31 4.61
CA MET A 130 6.31 -0.56 4.06
C MET A 130 5.56 0.22 5.14
N TYR A 131 5.25 -0.42 6.27
CA TYR A 131 4.56 0.25 7.37
C TYR A 131 5.42 1.34 8.01
N ASP A 132 6.73 1.13 8.12
CA ASP A 132 7.64 2.13 8.68
C ASP A 132 7.73 3.37 7.79
N GLU A 133 7.79 3.22 6.48
CA GLU A 133 7.76 4.30 5.50
C GLU A 133 6.47 5.14 5.62
N TYR A 134 5.30 4.50 5.67
CA TYR A 134 4.02 5.19 5.83
C TYR A 134 3.92 5.93 7.18
N ARG A 135 4.32 5.28 8.28
CA ARG A 135 4.32 5.91 9.61
C ARG A 135 5.29 7.08 9.68
N THR A 136 6.48 6.94 9.09
CA THR A 136 7.49 8.00 9.08
C THR A 136 6.99 9.24 8.33
N MET A 137 6.36 9.05 7.18
CA MET A 137 5.74 10.14 6.41
C MET A 137 4.69 10.88 7.26
N ILE A 138 3.74 10.17 7.85
CA ILE A 138 2.66 10.76 8.64
C ILE A 138 3.19 11.44 9.90
N ALA A 139 4.08 10.77 10.65
CA ALA A 139 4.67 11.34 11.85
C ALA A 139 5.46 12.61 11.55
N GLY A 140 6.18 12.65 10.43
CA GLY A 140 6.90 13.84 9.96
C GLY A 140 5.97 15.02 9.72
N ILE A 141 4.81 14.81 9.09
CA ILE A 141 3.80 15.84 8.88
C ILE A 141 3.24 16.34 10.22
N ILE A 142 2.96 15.45 11.17
CA ILE A 142 2.46 15.82 12.50
C ILE A 142 3.51 16.63 13.27
N GLU A 143 4.78 16.22 13.26
CA GLU A 143 5.86 16.97 13.95
C GLU A 143 6.07 18.36 13.32
N GLN A 144 5.98 18.50 12.01
CA GLN A 144 6.00 19.81 11.36
C GLN A 144 4.84 20.69 11.83
N GLY A 145 3.62 20.15 11.88
CA GLY A 145 2.44 20.87 12.35
C GLY A 145 2.55 21.30 13.81
N LYS A 146 3.16 20.46 14.67
CA LYS A 146 3.47 20.83 16.06
C LYS A 146 4.45 22.00 16.14
N SER A 147 5.52 21.94 15.36
CA SER A 147 6.53 23.00 15.32
C SER A 147 5.98 24.37 14.88
N LYS A 148 4.97 24.35 14.00
CA LYS A 148 4.27 25.55 13.50
C LYS A 148 3.07 25.95 14.37
N GLY A 149 2.74 25.20 15.42
CA GLY A 149 1.60 25.46 16.31
C GLY A 149 0.24 25.14 15.67
N VAL A 150 0.20 24.42 14.57
CA VAL A 150 -1.03 23.90 13.92
C VAL A 150 -1.63 22.77 14.75
N PHE A 151 -0.78 21.86 15.23
CA PHE A 151 -1.17 20.78 16.13
C PHE A 151 -0.70 21.07 17.56
N ARG A 152 -1.39 20.45 18.51
CA ARG A 152 -1.05 20.55 19.95
C ARG A 152 0.36 20.01 20.19
N ALA A 153 1.12 20.67 21.06
CA ALA A 153 2.49 20.27 21.37
C ALA A 153 2.59 18.88 22.03
N ASP A 154 1.52 18.46 22.73
CA ASP A 154 1.41 17.15 23.39
C ASP A 154 0.85 16.05 22.47
N ALA A 155 0.55 16.33 21.19
CA ALA A 155 0.14 15.32 20.23
C ALA A 155 1.29 14.33 19.99
N ASP A 156 1.04 13.03 20.23
CA ASP A 156 2.01 11.97 19.98
C ASP A 156 1.98 11.58 18.50
N ALA A 157 2.96 12.09 17.73
CA ALA A 157 3.04 11.88 16.29
C ALA A 157 3.16 10.40 15.90
N GLN A 158 3.87 9.61 16.71
CA GLN A 158 4.03 8.17 16.43
C GLN A 158 2.73 7.41 16.70
N ALA A 159 2.06 7.67 17.82
CA ALA A 159 0.76 7.05 18.12
C ALA A 159 -0.29 7.40 17.06
N ILE A 160 -0.32 8.64 16.59
CA ILE A 160 -1.23 9.08 15.52
C ILE A 160 -0.92 8.36 14.20
N ALA A 161 0.36 8.24 13.83
CA ALA A 161 0.77 7.54 12.63
C ALA A 161 0.38 6.04 12.68
N TYR A 162 0.59 5.38 13.83
CA TYR A 162 0.14 3.99 14.04
C TYR A 162 -1.37 3.85 13.92
N LEU A 163 -2.14 4.78 14.50
CA LEU A 163 -3.60 4.76 14.42
C LEU A 163 -4.10 4.93 12.98
N LEU A 164 -3.54 5.88 12.23
CA LEU A 164 -3.93 6.13 10.85
C LEU A 164 -3.59 4.95 9.94
N VAL A 165 -2.36 4.45 10.00
CA VAL A 165 -1.92 3.33 9.15
C VAL A 165 -2.66 2.04 9.52
N GLY A 166 -2.74 1.68 10.81
CA GLY A 166 -3.46 0.49 11.24
C GLY A 166 -4.98 0.58 11.05
N GLY A 167 -5.54 1.79 11.18
CA GLY A 167 -6.95 2.05 10.88
C GLY A 167 -7.28 1.80 9.40
N MET A 168 -6.37 2.12 8.50
CA MET A 168 -6.55 1.85 7.07
C MET A 168 -6.64 0.36 6.76
N ASP A 169 -5.75 -0.47 7.34
CA ASP A 169 -5.82 -1.93 7.15
C ASP A 169 -7.19 -2.48 7.61
N GLY A 170 -7.65 -2.04 8.77
CA GLY A 170 -8.97 -2.41 9.28
C GLY A 170 -10.11 -1.95 8.38
N ILE A 171 -10.04 -0.73 7.85
CA ILE A 171 -11.04 -0.18 6.93
C ILE A 171 -11.04 -0.96 5.61
N PHE A 172 -9.88 -1.28 5.03
CA PHE A 172 -9.78 -2.08 3.81
C PHE A 172 -10.46 -3.45 3.96
N ILE A 173 -10.17 -4.17 5.03
CA ILE A 173 -10.75 -5.48 5.30
C ILE A 173 -12.27 -5.37 5.49
N GLN A 174 -12.73 -4.42 6.31
CA GLN A 174 -14.16 -4.24 6.57
C GLN A 174 -14.90 -3.78 5.31
N ALA A 175 -14.33 -2.89 4.51
CA ALA A 175 -14.91 -2.44 3.25
C ALA A 175 -15.03 -3.57 2.23
N TRP A 176 -14.05 -4.46 2.15
CA TRP A 176 -14.13 -5.64 1.30
C TRP A 176 -15.24 -6.59 1.73
N LEU A 177 -15.42 -6.79 3.05
CA LEU A 177 -16.46 -7.67 3.60
C LEU A 177 -17.87 -7.09 3.46
N SER A 178 -18.07 -5.80 3.74
CA SER A 178 -19.38 -5.17 3.85
C SER A 178 -19.77 -4.28 2.66
N GLN A 179 -18.82 -3.92 1.79
CA GLN A 179 -18.97 -3.11 0.58
C GLN A 179 -19.85 -1.84 0.77
N PRO A 180 -19.48 -0.95 1.70
CA PRO A 180 -20.29 0.23 1.97
C PRO A 180 -20.25 1.22 0.80
N ASP A 181 -21.40 1.78 0.42
CA ASP A 181 -21.51 2.75 -0.68
C ASP A 181 -20.85 4.10 -0.40
N ASN A 182 -20.49 4.38 0.86
CA ASN A 182 -19.98 5.67 1.32
C ASN A 182 -18.58 5.56 1.97
N LEU A 183 -17.75 4.62 1.53
CA LEU A 183 -16.44 4.36 2.12
C LEU A 183 -15.53 5.59 2.14
N ASP A 184 -15.51 6.36 1.05
CA ASP A 184 -14.76 7.62 0.93
C ASP A 184 -15.14 8.62 2.02
N ARG A 185 -16.43 8.81 2.25
CA ARG A 185 -16.95 9.70 3.30
C ARG A 185 -16.59 9.22 4.69
N LEU A 186 -16.63 7.91 4.93
CA LEU A 186 -16.26 7.32 6.22
C LEU A 186 -14.78 7.57 6.54
N ILE A 187 -13.89 7.35 5.58
CA ILE A 187 -12.44 7.57 5.74
C ILE A 187 -12.16 9.06 5.99
N ILE A 188 -12.72 9.95 5.17
CA ILE A 188 -12.55 11.40 5.33
C ILE A 188 -13.09 11.85 6.69
N ARG A 189 -14.28 11.38 7.10
CA ARG A 189 -14.85 11.76 8.40
C ARG A 189 -14.04 11.26 9.58
N ALA A 190 -13.54 10.03 9.54
CA ALA A 190 -12.65 9.50 10.57
C ALA A 190 -11.37 10.33 10.69
N THR A 191 -10.78 10.73 9.55
CA THR A 191 -9.61 11.60 9.50
C THR A 191 -9.91 12.98 10.11
N GLU A 192 -11.04 13.61 9.79
CA GLU A 192 -11.42 14.90 10.39
C GLU A 192 -11.60 14.80 11.92
N LEU A 193 -12.25 13.74 12.41
CA LEU A 193 -12.39 13.54 13.86
C LEU A 193 -11.03 13.41 14.57
N LEU A 194 -10.07 12.76 13.94
CA LEU A 194 -8.72 12.66 14.47
C LEU A 194 -8.01 14.03 14.43
N LEU A 195 -8.10 14.73 13.30
CA LEU A 195 -7.52 16.06 13.14
C LEU A 195 -8.10 17.07 14.16
N ASP A 196 -9.42 17.06 14.37
CA ASP A 196 -10.10 17.90 15.36
C ASP A 196 -9.59 17.61 16.79
N GLY A 197 -9.23 16.36 17.10
CA GLY A 197 -8.68 15.96 18.39
C GLY A 197 -7.25 16.43 18.64
N ILE A 198 -6.48 16.76 17.61
CA ILE A 198 -5.07 17.14 17.70
C ILE A 198 -4.78 18.59 17.30
N ARG A 199 -5.73 19.28 16.67
CA ARG A 199 -5.60 20.73 16.40
C ARG A 199 -5.54 21.55 17.66
N ARG A 200 -4.92 22.70 17.55
CA ARG A 200 -4.81 23.68 18.63
C ARG A 200 -6.02 24.60 18.67
#